data_5ee7c602f4ce21b52931736accfa51bf
#
_entry.id   5ee7c602f4ce21b52931736accfa51bf
#
_cell.length_a   1.000
_cell.length_b   1.000
_cell.length_c   1.000
_cell.angle_alpha   90.00
_cell.angle_beta   90.00
_cell.angle_gamma   90.00
#
_symmetry.space_group_name_H-M   'P 1'
#
loop_
_entity.id
_entity.type
_entity.pdbx_description
1 polymer ?
#
loop_
_entity_poly.entity_id
_entity_poly.type
_entity_poly.pdbx_seq_one_letter_code
_entity_poly.pdbx_strand_id
1 'polypeptide(L)'
;MQGRSRERRTGQNQFNAEGQAAMLIGESILMALLEHGILTKSQLVDAIDTAILAKRQMADDGQDVEVSRIAAGLLTALQTSIASVPAA
;
A
#
# COMPACT_ATOMS: atom_id res chain seq x y z
N MET A 1 15.89 8.73 30.15
CA MET A 1 15.12 7.52 29.84
C MET A 1 13.75 7.80 29.29
N GLN A 2 13.04 8.76 29.83
CA GLN A 2 11.75 9.18 29.26
C GLN A 2 11.90 9.76 27.86
N GLY A 3 13.04 10.39 27.55
CA GLY A 3 13.31 10.93 26.22
C GLY A 3 13.37 9.89 25.11
N ARG A 4 13.90 8.69 25.39
CA ARG A 4 13.95 7.61 24.41
C ARG A 4 12.57 7.11 24.01
N SER A 5 11.66 7.00 24.98
CA SER A 5 10.28 6.58 24.71
C SER A 5 9.54 7.60 23.85
N ARG A 6 9.77 8.90 24.10
CA ARG A 6 9.18 9.97 23.31
C ARG A 6 9.73 9.98 21.89
N GLU A 7 11.04 9.78 21.73
CA GLU A 7 11.68 9.74 20.42
C GLU A 7 11.13 8.58 19.58
N ARG A 8 10.95 7.40 20.19
CA ARG A 8 10.35 6.26 19.51
C ARG A 8 8.91 6.54 19.08
N ARG A 9 8.11 7.14 19.94
CA ARG A 9 6.72 7.49 19.62
C ARG A 9 6.65 8.48 18.48
N THR A 10 7.49 9.52 18.53
CA THR A 10 7.54 10.53 17.49
C THR A 10 7.96 9.91 16.16
N GLY A 11 8.98 9.03 16.17
CA GLY A 11 9.44 8.34 14.99
C GLY A 11 8.37 7.42 14.40
N GLN A 12 7.66 6.68 15.24
CA GLN A 12 6.57 5.81 14.78
C GLN A 12 5.40 6.59 14.22
N ASN A 13 5.01 7.68 14.88
CA ASN A 13 3.93 8.53 14.39
C ASN A 13 4.28 9.18 13.05
N GLN A 14 5.50 9.65 12.90
CA GLN A 14 5.99 10.21 11.65
C GLN A 14 6.01 9.16 10.53
N PHE A 15 6.51 7.98 10.84
CA PHE A 15 6.54 6.86 9.90
C PHE A 15 5.13 6.47 9.44
N ASN A 16 4.19 6.38 10.38
CA ASN A 16 2.80 6.06 10.07
C ASN A 16 2.15 7.15 9.24
N ALA A 17 2.43 8.41 9.54
CA ALA A 17 1.90 9.54 8.79
C ALA A 17 2.43 9.57 7.37
N GLU A 18 3.72 9.32 7.18
CA GLU A 18 4.34 9.23 5.87
C GLU A 18 3.76 8.07 5.05
N GLY A 19 3.57 6.92 5.69
CA GLY A 19 2.95 5.75 5.06
C GLY A 19 1.53 6.03 4.62
N GLN A 20 0.72 6.67 5.46
CA GLN A 20 -0.64 7.04 5.12
C GLN A 20 -0.68 8.06 3.98
N ALA A 21 0.20 9.05 4.02
CA ALA A 21 0.29 10.05 2.95
C ALA A 21 0.68 9.39 1.62
N ALA A 22 1.65 8.48 1.64
CA ALA A 22 2.07 7.75 0.46
C ALA A 22 0.93 6.90 -0.11
N MET A 23 0.15 6.24 0.75
CA MET A 23 -1.01 5.45 0.32
C MET A 23 -2.07 6.32 -0.34
N LEU A 24 -2.38 7.47 0.25
CA LEU A 24 -3.37 8.39 -0.30
C LEU A 24 -2.93 8.96 -1.64
N ILE A 25 -1.67 9.36 -1.76
CA ILE A 25 -1.11 9.86 -3.01
C ILE A 25 -1.16 8.76 -4.07
N GLY A 26 -0.72 7.55 -3.73
CA GLY A 26 -0.75 6.41 -4.64
C GLY A 26 -2.16 6.10 -5.12
N GLU A 27 -3.12 6.05 -4.22
CA GLU A 27 -4.53 5.84 -4.54
C GLU A 27 -5.06 6.93 -5.48
N SER A 28 -4.75 8.19 -5.19
CA SER A 28 -5.17 9.32 -6.00
C SER A 28 -4.62 9.24 -7.43
N ILE A 29 -3.35 8.84 -7.57
CA ILE A 29 -2.72 8.66 -8.88
C ILE A 29 -3.40 7.52 -9.65
N LEU A 30 -3.63 6.39 -8.99
CA LEU A 30 -4.29 5.24 -9.61
C LEU A 30 -5.71 5.59 -10.07
N MET A 31 -6.46 6.31 -9.23
CA MET A 31 -7.80 6.76 -9.58
C MET A 31 -7.77 7.73 -10.77
N ALA A 32 -6.80 8.64 -10.82
CA ALA A 32 -6.64 9.55 -11.94
C ALA A 32 -6.34 8.80 -13.24
N LEU A 33 -5.48 7.80 -13.20
CA LEU A 33 -5.17 6.96 -14.37
C LEU A 33 -6.41 6.23 -14.89
N LEU A 34 -7.22 5.75 -13.96
CA LEU A 34 -8.47 5.07 -14.28
C LEU A 34 -9.49 6.04 -14.89
N GLU A 35 -9.68 7.21 -14.26
CA GLU A 35 -10.65 8.22 -14.70
C GLU A 35 -10.31 8.77 -16.09
N HIS A 36 -9.03 8.94 -16.39
CA HIS A 36 -8.59 9.45 -17.68
C HIS A 36 -8.41 8.36 -18.75
N GLY A 37 -8.75 7.12 -18.42
CA GLY A 37 -8.68 6.02 -19.37
C GLY A 37 -7.28 5.63 -19.79
N ILE A 38 -6.25 6.04 -19.02
CA ILE A 38 -4.85 5.68 -19.31
C ILE A 38 -4.61 4.21 -19.01
N LEU A 39 -5.20 3.72 -17.90
CA LEU A 39 -5.18 2.31 -17.54
C LEU A 39 -6.62 1.84 -17.29
N THR A 40 -6.88 0.60 -17.62
CA THR A 40 -8.14 -0.03 -17.27
C THR A 40 -8.11 -0.52 -15.81
N LYS A 41 -9.29 -0.72 -15.24
CA LYS A 41 -9.44 -1.31 -13.91
C LYS A 41 -8.70 -2.65 -13.82
N SER A 42 -8.84 -3.49 -14.84
CA SER A 42 -8.18 -4.80 -14.91
C SER A 42 -6.66 -4.65 -14.89
N GLN A 43 -6.11 -3.70 -15.62
CA GLN A 43 -4.66 -3.45 -15.65
C GLN A 43 -4.16 -3.00 -14.28
N LEU A 44 -4.91 -2.13 -13.58
CA LEU A 44 -4.56 -1.67 -12.24
C LEU A 44 -4.61 -2.79 -11.22
N VAL A 45 -5.67 -3.60 -11.25
CA VAL A 45 -5.83 -4.74 -10.35
C VAL A 45 -4.69 -5.74 -10.55
N ASP A 46 -4.33 -6.03 -11.79
CA ASP A 46 -3.24 -6.96 -12.11
C ASP A 46 -1.88 -6.43 -11.63
N ALA A 47 -1.63 -5.13 -11.80
CA ALA A 47 -0.37 -4.52 -11.35
C ALA A 47 -0.24 -4.61 -9.82
N ILE A 48 -1.33 -4.33 -9.10
CA ILE A 48 -1.34 -4.41 -7.64
C ILE A 48 -1.17 -5.87 -7.20
N ASP A 49 -1.80 -6.80 -7.90
CA ASP A 49 -1.67 -8.24 -7.61
C ASP A 49 -0.21 -8.69 -7.70
N THR A 50 0.52 -8.23 -8.71
CA THR A 50 1.95 -8.50 -8.84
C THR A 50 2.73 -8.01 -7.62
N ALA A 51 2.42 -6.80 -7.13
CA ALA A 51 3.06 -6.25 -5.93
C ALA A 51 2.72 -7.07 -4.68
N ILE A 52 1.48 -7.51 -4.54
CA ILE A 52 1.04 -8.36 -3.43
C ILE A 52 1.82 -9.68 -3.42
N LEU A 53 1.91 -10.32 -4.58
CA LEU A 53 2.64 -11.59 -4.73
C LEU A 53 4.12 -11.42 -4.37
N ALA A 54 4.74 -10.33 -4.82
CA ALA A 54 6.13 -10.03 -4.49
C ALA A 54 6.34 -9.89 -2.98
N LYS A 55 5.43 -9.20 -2.28
CA LYS A 55 5.52 -9.03 -0.82
C LYS A 55 5.29 -10.35 -0.09
N ARG A 56 4.37 -11.16 -0.54
CA ARG A 56 4.14 -12.50 0.04
C ARG A 56 5.36 -13.39 -0.14
N GLN A 57 5.98 -13.35 -1.32
CA GLN A 57 7.20 -14.11 -1.59
C GLN A 57 8.33 -13.68 -0.67
N MET A 58 8.52 -12.38 -0.45
CA MET A 58 9.51 -11.86 0.50
C MET A 58 9.27 -12.41 1.91
N ALA A 59 8.01 -12.44 2.36
CA ALA A 59 7.66 -12.99 3.66
C ALA A 59 7.96 -14.48 3.74
N ASP A 60 7.63 -15.24 2.70
CA ASP A 60 7.89 -16.68 2.63
C ASP A 60 9.39 -16.98 2.62
N ASP A 61 10.18 -16.12 2.02
CA ASP A 61 11.65 -16.22 2.00
C ASP A 61 12.31 -15.74 3.31
N GLY A 62 11.51 -15.31 4.27
CA GLY A 62 12.01 -14.83 5.56
C GLY A 62 12.54 -13.42 5.55
N GLN A 63 12.28 -12.63 4.51
CA GLN A 63 12.72 -11.24 4.39
C GLN A 63 11.66 -10.30 4.95
N ASP A 64 12.00 -9.51 5.96
CA ASP A 64 11.09 -8.53 6.56
C ASP A 64 9.67 -9.07 6.72
N VAL A 65 9.54 -10.26 7.32
CA VAL A 65 8.31 -11.07 7.29
C VAL A 65 7.09 -10.28 7.72
N GLU A 66 7.18 -9.58 8.84
CA GLU A 66 6.04 -8.85 9.39
C GLU A 66 5.69 -7.63 8.55
N VAL A 67 6.70 -6.85 8.16
CA VAL A 67 6.51 -5.68 7.29
C VAL A 67 5.94 -6.10 5.94
N SER A 68 6.45 -7.19 5.37
CA SER A 68 5.98 -7.70 4.08
C SER A 68 4.52 -8.17 4.15
N ARG A 69 4.11 -8.82 5.24
CA ARG A 69 2.72 -9.24 5.44
C ARG A 69 1.78 -8.05 5.59
N ILE A 70 2.20 -7.04 6.37
CA ILE A 70 1.42 -5.82 6.54
C ILE A 70 1.28 -5.09 5.20
N ALA A 71 2.38 -4.97 4.46
CA ALA A 71 2.37 -4.34 3.14
C ALA A 71 1.43 -5.08 2.17
N ALA A 72 1.47 -6.41 2.16
CA ALA A 72 0.56 -7.22 1.34
C ALA A 72 -0.90 -6.97 1.71
N GLY A 73 -1.21 -6.85 3.00
CA GLY A 73 -2.55 -6.54 3.49
C GLY A 73 -3.04 -5.16 3.04
N LEU A 74 -2.18 -4.15 3.12
CA LEU A 74 -2.49 -2.79 2.68
C LEU A 74 -2.72 -2.74 1.16
N LEU A 75 -1.88 -3.43 0.39
CA LEU A 75 -2.04 -3.52 -1.06
C LEU A 75 -3.33 -4.24 -1.44
N THR A 76 -3.69 -5.27 -0.70
CA THR A 76 -4.96 -5.98 -0.91
C THR A 76 -6.16 -5.07 -0.66
N ALA A 77 -6.11 -4.25 0.39
CA ALA A 77 -7.15 -3.27 0.67
C ALA A 77 -7.27 -2.23 -0.45
N LEU A 78 -6.16 -1.75 -0.96
CA LEU A 78 -6.11 -0.82 -2.09
C LEU A 78 -6.71 -1.47 -3.34
N GLN A 79 -6.34 -2.71 -3.63
CA GLN A 79 -6.88 -3.47 -4.76
C GLN A 79 -8.40 -3.60 -4.67
N THR A 80 -8.92 -3.93 -3.49
CA THR A 80 -10.35 -4.04 -3.24
C THR A 80 -11.06 -2.70 -3.49
N SER A 81 -10.45 -1.60 -3.03
CA SER A 81 -10.98 -0.25 -3.24
C SER A 81 -11.10 0.07 -4.73
N ILE A 82 -10.07 -0.22 -5.51
CA ILE A 82 -10.06 0.01 -6.95
C ILE A 82 -11.07 -0.90 -7.66
N ALA A 83 -11.13 -2.16 -7.27
CA ALA A 83 -12.06 -3.12 -7.85
C ALA A 83 -13.52 -2.72 -7.62
N SER A 84 -13.78 -1.96 -6.55
CA SER A 84 -15.13 -1.49 -6.20
C SER A 84 -15.59 -0.27 -7.00
N VAL A 85 -14.67 0.39 -7.71
CA VAL A 85 -15.02 1.56 -8.54
C VAL A 85 -15.88 1.10 -9.72
N PRO A 86 -17.05 1.73 -9.95
CA PRO A 86 -17.88 1.36 -11.09
C PRO A 86 -17.13 1.55 -12.40
N ALA A 87 -17.36 0.66 -13.35
CA ALA A 87 -16.84 0.83 -14.71
C ALA A 87 -17.55 2.04 -15.34
N ALA A 88 -16.74 2.92 -15.94
CA ALA A 88 -17.28 4.12 -16.60
C ALA A 88 -18.11 3.79 -17.84
#